data_c354fc8f66437a70197b000f2c6d8f42
#
_entry.id   c354fc8f66437a70197b000f2c6d8f42
#
_cell.length_a   1.000
_cell.length_b   1.000
_cell.length_c   1.000
_cell.angle_alpha   90.00
_cell.angle_beta   90.00
_cell.angle_gamma   90.00
#
_symmetry.space_group_name_H-M   'P 1'
#
loop_
_entity.id
_entity.type
_entity.pdbx_description
1 polymer ?
#
loop_
_entity_poly.entity_id
_entity_poly.type
_entity_poly.pdbx_seq_one_letter_code
_entity_poly.pdbx_strand_id
1 'polypeptide(L)'
;VVASRGLGDVYKRQVFVIADQRRTVNHILGLLRLEIARPPVGEGGLNFLWITEFPLFESVTGSGEPIPAHHPFTMPHPDDLTMLDTASGEEYLSIRSQAYDLVLNGWELGSGSVRIHKKDIQAKIFNMLGIQDKEAEQKFGFLLDAFKYGAPPHAGFAFGIDRLVALLAGEENIREVIAFPKTQSALCLLTDA
;
A
#
# COMPACT_ATOMS: atom_id res chain seq x y z
N VAL A 1 23.63 -8.48 -10.08
CA VAL A 1 23.76 -7.01 -10.15
C VAL A 1 24.95 -6.67 -11.05
N VAL A 2 24.71 -5.95 -12.09
CA VAL A 2 25.77 -5.49 -13.01
C VAL A 2 25.89 -3.98 -12.86
N ALA A 3 27.10 -3.52 -12.51
CA ALA A 3 27.42 -2.08 -12.49
C ALA A 3 28.22 -1.72 -13.76
N SER A 4 27.78 -0.70 -14.49
CA SER A 4 28.54 -0.16 -15.64
C SER A 4 29.11 1.22 -15.31
N ARG A 5 30.36 1.48 -15.72
CA ARG A 5 30.98 2.80 -15.61
C ARG A 5 30.92 3.50 -16.97
N GLY A 6 30.42 4.72 -16.99
CA GLY A 6 30.42 5.56 -18.18
C GLY A 6 31.69 6.40 -18.32
N LEU A 7 31.95 6.98 -19.50
CA LEU A 7 33.15 7.73 -19.88
C LEU A 7 32.98 9.27 -19.71
N GLY A 8 34.03 10.00 -19.28
CA GLY A 8 34.04 11.46 -19.09
C GLY A 8 33.55 11.88 -17.70
N ASP A 9 32.91 13.04 -17.55
CA ASP A 9 32.24 13.47 -16.27
C ASP A 9 31.21 12.48 -15.78
N VAL A 10 30.87 11.49 -16.59
CA VAL A 10 30.05 10.33 -16.32
C VAL A 10 30.75 9.29 -15.43
N TYR A 11 32.07 9.39 -15.22
CA TYR A 11 32.84 8.44 -14.36
C TYR A 11 32.35 8.36 -12.91
N LYS A 12 31.56 9.33 -12.46
CA LYS A 12 30.99 9.35 -11.12
C LYS A 12 29.56 8.76 -11.06
N ARG A 13 29.00 8.32 -12.21
CA ARG A 13 27.68 7.75 -12.28
C ARG A 13 27.79 6.23 -12.34
N GLN A 14 27.04 5.56 -11.46
CA GLN A 14 26.86 4.11 -11.48
C GLN A 14 25.42 3.81 -11.86
N VAL A 15 25.23 2.77 -12.68
CA VAL A 15 23.92 2.24 -13.06
C VAL A 15 23.83 0.83 -12.51
N PHE A 16 22.83 0.59 -11.70
CA PHE A 16 22.51 -0.74 -11.19
C PHE A 16 21.43 -1.34 -12.08
N VAL A 17 21.69 -2.57 -12.57
CA VAL A 17 20.75 -3.29 -13.43
C VAL A 17 20.44 -4.63 -12.77
N ILE A 18 19.15 -4.94 -12.65
CA ILE A 18 18.65 -6.19 -12.11
C ILE A 18 17.73 -6.83 -13.15
N ALA A 19 17.92 -8.10 -13.42
CA ALA A 19 17.10 -8.88 -14.33
C ALA A 19 16.54 -10.11 -13.59
N ASP A 20 15.22 -10.14 -13.40
CA ASP A 20 14.49 -11.20 -12.74
C ASP A 20 12.98 -11.01 -13.01
N GLN A 21 12.12 -11.77 -12.37
CA GLN A 21 10.69 -11.51 -12.38
C GLN A 21 10.38 -10.11 -11.87
N ARG A 22 9.39 -9.45 -12.46
CA ARG A 22 9.04 -8.04 -12.17
C ARG A 22 8.91 -7.74 -10.67
N ARG A 23 8.27 -8.65 -9.91
CA ARG A 23 8.10 -8.48 -8.45
C ARG A 23 9.44 -8.44 -7.73
N THR A 24 10.35 -9.36 -8.05
CA THR A 24 11.71 -9.44 -7.49
C THR A 24 12.51 -8.19 -7.83
N VAL A 25 12.49 -7.79 -9.11
CA VAL A 25 13.19 -6.58 -9.60
C VAL A 25 12.71 -5.33 -8.85
N ASN A 26 11.40 -5.13 -8.78
CA ASN A 26 10.82 -3.97 -8.08
C ASN A 26 11.18 -3.95 -6.59
N HIS A 27 11.14 -5.09 -5.93
CA HIS A 27 11.50 -5.21 -4.52
C HIS A 27 12.97 -4.87 -4.28
N ILE A 28 13.88 -5.48 -5.01
CA ILE A 28 15.33 -5.26 -4.84
C ILE A 28 15.73 -3.83 -5.21
N LEU A 29 15.21 -3.28 -6.31
CA LEU A 29 15.47 -1.88 -6.68
C LEU A 29 14.92 -0.91 -5.66
N GLY A 30 13.75 -1.21 -5.05
CA GLY A 30 13.19 -0.43 -3.95
C GLY A 30 14.11 -0.39 -2.72
N LEU A 31 14.61 -1.54 -2.28
CA LEU A 31 15.57 -1.64 -1.17
C LEU A 31 16.88 -0.92 -1.49
N LEU A 32 17.43 -1.15 -2.68
CA LEU A 32 18.66 -0.53 -3.11
C LEU A 32 18.55 1.00 -3.17
N ARG A 33 17.43 1.51 -3.64
CA ARG A 33 17.16 2.97 -3.65
C ARG A 33 17.18 3.56 -2.24
N LEU A 34 16.59 2.89 -1.27
CA LEU A 34 16.58 3.35 0.12
C LEU A 34 17.99 3.29 0.74
N GLU A 35 18.74 2.24 0.45
CA GLU A 35 20.11 2.06 0.96
C GLU A 35 21.08 3.13 0.43
N ILE A 36 20.97 3.47 -0.86
CA ILE A 36 21.92 4.37 -1.53
C ILE A 36 21.52 5.85 -1.40
N ALA A 37 20.22 6.14 -1.47
CA ALA A 37 19.73 7.51 -1.69
C ALA A 37 18.85 8.07 -0.59
N ARG A 38 18.51 7.28 0.44
CA ARG A 38 17.76 7.77 1.59
C ARG A 38 18.67 8.64 2.44
N PRO A 39 18.33 9.92 2.67
CA PRO A 39 19.11 10.74 3.57
C PRO A 39 18.97 10.20 5.01
N PRO A 40 19.98 10.40 5.87
CA PRO A 40 19.83 10.17 7.29
C PRO A 40 18.63 10.91 7.86
N VAL A 41 18.02 10.37 8.89
CA VAL A 41 16.87 11.02 9.54
C VAL A 41 17.31 12.38 10.10
N GLY A 42 16.52 13.41 9.80
CA GLY A 42 16.85 14.79 10.18
C GLY A 42 17.75 15.55 9.19
N GLU A 43 18.28 14.89 8.16
CA GLU A 43 19.07 15.52 7.11
C GLU A 43 18.32 15.60 5.78
N GLY A 44 18.76 16.49 4.87
CA GLY A 44 18.23 16.58 3.50
C GLY A 44 16.85 17.26 3.38
N GLY A 45 16.28 17.79 4.45
CA GLY A 45 14.98 18.46 4.46
C GLY A 45 13.80 17.50 4.39
N LEU A 46 12.60 18.04 4.15
CA LEU A 46 11.35 17.27 4.09
C LEU A 46 10.94 17.02 2.64
N ASN A 47 11.25 15.84 2.13
CA ASN A 47 10.97 15.44 0.75
C ASN A 47 9.71 14.58 0.69
N PHE A 48 8.56 15.21 0.43
CA PHE A 48 7.27 14.54 0.31
C PHE A 48 7.04 14.04 -1.12
N LEU A 49 6.37 12.88 -1.22
CA LEU A 49 5.82 12.39 -2.49
C LEU A 49 4.53 11.58 -2.23
N TRP A 50 3.67 11.55 -3.25
CA TRP A 50 2.52 10.65 -3.28
C TRP A 50 2.83 9.42 -4.13
N ILE A 51 2.43 8.25 -3.64
CA ILE A 51 2.36 7.03 -4.42
C ILE A 51 0.88 6.78 -4.70
N THR A 52 0.54 6.56 -5.95
CA THR A 52 -0.84 6.36 -6.42
C THR A 52 -0.91 5.16 -7.37
N GLU A 53 -2.11 4.79 -7.78
CA GLU A 53 -2.35 3.69 -8.74
C GLU A 53 -1.81 2.34 -8.26
N PHE A 54 -1.96 2.05 -6.98
CA PHE A 54 -1.63 0.73 -6.45
C PHE A 54 -2.44 -0.36 -7.14
N PRO A 55 -1.93 -1.59 -7.24
CA PRO A 55 -2.74 -2.72 -7.69
C PRO A 55 -3.92 -2.92 -6.74
N LEU A 56 -5.07 -3.31 -7.28
CA LEU A 56 -6.26 -3.65 -6.49
C LEU A 56 -6.06 -4.98 -5.76
N PHE A 57 -5.37 -5.91 -6.40
CA PHE A 57 -5.04 -7.23 -5.89
C PHE A 57 -3.53 -7.47 -5.91
N GLU A 58 -2.99 -8.08 -4.87
CA GLU A 58 -1.54 -8.33 -4.73
C GLU A 58 -1.10 -9.70 -5.26
N SER A 59 -1.99 -10.65 -5.26
CA SER A 59 -1.72 -12.03 -5.71
C SER A 59 -3.01 -12.74 -6.05
N VAL A 60 -2.88 -13.94 -6.63
CA VAL A 60 -3.99 -14.85 -6.92
C VAL A 60 -3.72 -16.18 -6.23
N THR A 61 -4.73 -16.76 -5.59
CA THR A 61 -4.65 -18.06 -4.95
C THR A 61 -4.49 -19.19 -5.98
N GLY A 62 -4.11 -20.38 -5.54
CA GLY A 62 -4.08 -21.55 -6.41
C GLY A 62 -5.46 -21.97 -6.96
N SER A 63 -6.56 -21.50 -6.34
CA SER A 63 -7.95 -21.67 -6.82
C SER A 63 -8.38 -20.59 -7.83
N GLY A 64 -7.53 -19.58 -8.09
CA GLY A 64 -7.80 -18.49 -9.04
C GLY A 64 -8.50 -17.27 -8.43
N GLU A 65 -8.70 -17.23 -7.12
CA GLU A 65 -9.30 -16.10 -6.42
C GLU A 65 -8.28 -15.02 -6.14
N PRO A 66 -8.56 -13.73 -6.40
CA PRO A 66 -7.63 -12.65 -6.12
C PRO A 66 -7.56 -12.34 -4.62
N ILE A 67 -6.38 -11.95 -4.14
CA ILE A 67 -6.15 -11.46 -2.78
C ILE A 67 -6.04 -9.94 -2.84
N PRO A 68 -6.84 -9.18 -2.07
CA PRO A 68 -6.80 -7.73 -2.11
C PRO A 68 -5.47 -7.20 -1.58
N ALA A 69 -4.91 -6.19 -2.25
CA ALA A 69 -3.67 -5.55 -1.83
C ALA A 69 -3.83 -4.74 -0.54
N HIS A 70 -5.03 -4.24 -0.28
CA HIS A 70 -5.37 -3.48 0.93
C HIS A 70 -6.59 -4.09 1.60
N HIS A 71 -7.77 -3.52 1.38
CA HIS A 71 -9.04 -4.00 1.94
C HIS A 71 -10.14 -3.99 0.86
N PRO A 72 -11.22 -4.77 1.02
CA PRO A 72 -12.23 -4.97 -0.02
C PRO A 72 -13.12 -3.75 -0.30
N PHE A 73 -12.89 -2.62 0.37
CA PHE A 73 -13.67 -1.39 0.22
C PHE A 73 -12.96 -0.32 -0.61
N THR A 74 -11.76 -0.62 -1.13
CA THR A 74 -11.00 0.28 -1.99
C THR A 74 -11.64 0.35 -3.37
N MET A 75 -11.88 1.58 -3.86
CA MET A 75 -12.45 1.81 -5.19
C MET A 75 -11.44 1.41 -6.27
N PRO A 76 -11.82 0.60 -7.26
CA PRO A 76 -11.01 0.36 -8.45
C PRO A 76 -10.77 1.65 -9.24
N HIS A 77 -9.71 1.70 -10.04
CA HIS A 77 -9.47 2.81 -10.94
C HIS A 77 -10.60 2.92 -11.97
N PRO A 78 -11.09 4.12 -12.32
CA PRO A 78 -12.21 4.29 -13.24
C PRO A 78 -12.01 3.64 -14.60
N ASP A 79 -10.80 3.71 -15.15
CA ASP A 79 -10.46 3.13 -16.45
C ASP A 79 -10.47 1.59 -16.44
N ASP A 80 -10.34 0.97 -15.28
CA ASP A 80 -10.21 -0.48 -15.13
C ASP A 80 -11.53 -1.14 -14.68
N LEU A 81 -12.62 -0.38 -14.53
CA LEU A 81 -13.91 -0.91 -14.05
C LEU A 81 -14.48 -2.03 -14.92
N THR A 82 -14.24 -1.99 -16.23
CA THR A 82 -14.68 -3.04 -17.15
C THR A 82 -13.97 -4.36 -16.92
N MET A 83 -12.74 -4.33 -16.40
CA MET A 83 -11.95 -5.51 -16.09
C MET A 83 -12.54 -6.32 -14.92
N LEU A 84 -13.37 -5.71 -14.07
CA LEU A 84 -14.07 -6.43 -13.00
C LEU A 84 -15.03 -7.51 -13.54
N ASP A 85 -15.47 -7.39 -14.78
CA ASP A 85 -16.38 -8.32 -15.42
C ASP A 85 -15.66 -9.30 -16.36
N THR A 86 -14.43 -9.00 -16.78
CA THR A 86 -13.74 -9.74 -17.85
C THR A 86 -12.45 -10.40 -17.44
N ALA A 87 -11.76 -9.85 -16.43
CA ALA A 87 -10.47 -10.37 -15.98
C ALA A 87 -10.61 -11.72 -15.28
N SER A 88 -9.58 -12.55 -15.41
CA SER A 88 -9.48 -13.85 -14.76
C SER A 88 -8.02 -14.17 -14.42
N GLY A 89 -7.80 -14.98 -13.39
CA GLY A 89 -6.48 -15.42 -13.00
C GLY A 89 -5.50 -14.26 -12.79
N GLU A 90 -4.33 -14.30 -13.42
CA GLU A 90 -3.29 -13.28 -13.29
C GLU A 90 -3.67 -11.90 -13.86
N GLU A 91 -4.72 -11.81 -14.70
CA GLU A 91 -5.18 -10.52 -15.22
C GLU A 91 -5.71 -9.62 -14.11
N TYR A 92 -6.18 -10.18 -12.98
CA TYR A 92 -6.57 -9.43 -11.80
C TYR A 92 -5.45 -8.51 -11.28
N LEU A 93 -4.19 -8.91 -11.44
CA LEU A 93 -3.03 -8.15 -10.93
C LEU A 93 -2.75 -6.87 -11.73
N SER A 94 -3.39 -6.69 -12.88
CA SER A 94 -3.30 -5.48 -13.69
C SER A 94 -4.37 -4.43 -13.37
N ILE A 95 -5.39 -4.80 -12.58
CA ILE A 95 -6.44 -3.87 -12.14
C ILE A 95 -5.85 -2.93 -11.09
N ARG A 96 -5.89 -1.63 -11.38
CA ARG A 96 -5.44 -0.58 -10.45
C ARG A 96 -6.54 -0.21 -9.46
N SER A 97 -6.11 0.30 -8.32
CA SER A 97 -6.97 0.86 -7.28
C SER A 97 -6.79 2.38 -7.17
N GLN A 98 -7.72 3.03 -6.48
CA GLN A 98 -7.61 4.41 -6.06
C GLN A 98 -7.09 4.51 -4.61
N ALA A 99 -6.11 3.68 -4.26
CA ALA A 99 -5.33 3.82 -3.05
C ALA A 99 -4.19 4.82 -3.27
N TYR A 100 -3.77 5.46 -2.19
CA TYR A 100 -2.69 6.45 -2.21
C TYR A 100 -1.96 6.50 -0.87
N ASP A 101 -0.64 6.64 -0.93
CA ASP A 101 0.23 6.78 0.23
C ASP A 101 1.00 8.10 0.17
N LEU A 102 1.12 8.77 1.32
CA LEU A 102 2.03 9.88 1.50
C LEU A 102 3.34 9.37 2.07
N VAL A 103 4.41 9.63 1.37
CA VAL A 103 5.77 9.23 1.77
C VAL A 103 6.62 10.46 2.07
N LEU A 104 7.38 10.43 3.16
CA LEU A 104 8.38 11.43 3.53
C LEU A 104 9.72 10.75 3.73
N ASN A 105 10.73 11.17 2.97
CA ASN A 105 12.11 10.66 3.07
C ASN A 105 12.20 9.12 3.08
N GLY A 106 11.33 8.45 2.30
CA GLY A 106 11.25 6.99 2.23
C GLY A 106 10.41 6.32 3.32
N TRP A 107 9.79 7.09 4.23
CA TRP A 107 8.84 6.59 5.22
C TRP A 107 7.42 6.84 4.75
N GLU A 108 6.59 5.81 4.74
CA GLU A 108 5.15 5.97 4.59
C GLU A 108 4.59 6.69 5.82
N LEU A 109 4.18 7.94 5.65
CA LEU A 109 3.57 8.73 6.72
C LEU A 109 2.10 8.49 6.89
N GLY A 110 1.42 8.14 5.83
CA GLY A 110 0.00 7.90 5.86
C GLY A 110 -0.48 7.22 4.60
N SER A 111 -1.60 6.55 4.71
CA SER A 111 -2.22 5.77 3.66
C SER A 111 -3.71 6.05 3.60
N GLY A 112 -4.28 5.96 2.43
CA GLY A 112 -5.69 6.16 2.21
C GLY A 112 -6.20 5.57 0.92
N SER A 113 -7.51 5.67 0.73
CA SER A 113 -8.12 5.30 -0.54
C SER A 113 -9.46 6.00 -0.76
N VAL A 114 -9.82 6.18 -2.02
CA VAL A 114 -11.21 6.40 -2.39
C VAL A 114 -11.98 5.11 -2.09
N ARG A 115 -13.14 5.25 -1.48
CA ARG A 115 -13.97 4.12 -1.05
C ARG A 115 -15.02 3.78 -2.08
N ILE A 116 -15.34 2.50 -2.17
CA ILE A 116 -16.51 2.06 -2.93
C ILE A 116 -17.75 2.63 -2.25
N HIS A 117 -18.57 3.33 -3.03
CA HIS A 117 -19.85 3.90 -2.58
C HIS A 117 -21.04 3.36 -3.38
N LYS A 118 -20.76 2.54 -4.42
CA LYS A 118 -21.76 1.92 -5.27
C LYS A 118 -21.93 0.46 -4.90
N LYS A 119 -23.18 0.06 -4.61
CA LYS A 119 -23.52 -1.30 -4.17
C LYS A 119 -23.13 -2.36 -5.19
N ASP A 120 -23.33 -2.10 -6.48
CA ASP A 120 -23.01 -3.01 -7.59
C ASP A 120 -21.50 -3.30 -7.67
N ILE A 121 -20.67 -2.27 -7.55
CA ILE A 121 -19.21 -2.44 -7.53
C ILE A 121 -18.77 -3.24 -6.29
N GLN A 122 -19.32 -2.94 -5.12
CA GLN A 122 -18.98 -3.66 -3.89
C GLN A 122 -19.36 -5.13 -3.98
N ALA A 123 -20.51 -5.45 -4.54
CA ALA A 123 -20.94 -6.83 -4.74
C ALA A 123 -19.99 -7.59 -5.69
N LYS A 124 -19.54 -6.95 -6.80
CA LYS A 124 -18.55 -7.54 -7.70
C LYS A 124 -17.25 -7.86 -6.98
N ILE A 125 -16.70 -6.91 -6.22
CA ILE A 125 -15.46 -7.14 -5.45
C ILE A 125 -15.64 -8.28 -4.45
N PHE A 126 -16.73 -8.35 -3.71
CA PHE A 126 -16.96 -9.47 -2.79
C PHE A 126 -17.03 -10.82 -3.50
N ASN A 127 -17.73 -10.88 -4.64
CA ASN A 127 -17.81 -12.10 -5.45
C ASN A 127 -16.43 -12.54 -5.96
N MET A 128 -15.59 -11.61 -6.42
CA MET A 128 -14.22 -11.90 -6.87
C MET A 128 -13.35 -12.45 -5.74
N LEU A 129 -13.56 -11.99 -4.50
CA LEU A 129 -12.87 -12.44 -3.31
C LEU A 129 -13.46 -13.73 -2.71
N GLY A 130 -14.44 -14.35 -3.35
CA GLY A 130 -15.11 -15.55 -2.83
C GLY A 130 -16.01 -15.31 -1.62
N ILE A 131 -16.27 -14.04 -1.26
CA ILE A 131 -17.13 -13.70 -0.13
C ILE A 131 -18.60 -13.83 -0.55
N GLN A 132 -19.26 -14.86 -0.03
CA GLN A 132 -20.67 -15.14 -0.31
C GLN A 132 -21.59 -14.09 0.34
N ASP A 133 -22.77 -13.84 -0.25
CA ASP A 133 -23.74 -12.85 0.22
C ASP A 133 -24.06 -12.97 1.71
N LYS A 134 -24.24 -14.21 2.20
CA LYS A 134 -24.52 -14.48 3.61
C LYS A 134 -23.37 -14.09 4.53
N GLU A 135 -22.15 -14.33 4.09
CA GLU A 135 -20.93 -13.95 4.83
C GLU A 135 -20.74 -12.44 4.80
N ALA A 136 -20.95 -11.82 3.63
CA ALA A 136 -20.91 -10.37 3.47
C ALA A 136 -21.92 -9.68 4.39
N GLU A 137 -23.15 -10.21 4.49
CA GLU A 137 -24.18 -9.69 5.37
C GLU A 137 -23.83 -9.85 6.85
N GLN A 138 -23.27 -11.00 7.25
CA GLN A 138 -22.85 -11.21 8.64
C GLN A 138 -21.72 -10.29 9.08
N LYS A 139 -20.72 -10.06 8.20
CA LYS A 139 -19.54 -9.27 8.54
C LYS A 139 -19.73 -7.77 8.32
N PHE A 140 -20.49 -7.39 7.29
CA PHE A 140 -20.58 -6.01 6.78
C PHE A 140 -22.01 -5.53 6.58
N GLY A 141 -23.01 -6.25 7.09
CA GLY A 141 -24.44 -5.97 6.84
C GLY A 141 -24.82 -4.52 7.13
N PHE A 142 -24.35 -3.95 8.25
CA PHE A 142 -24.61 -2.56 8.62
C PHE A 142 -24.12 -1.56 7.54
N LEU A 143 -22.95 -1.82 6.93
CA LEU A 143 -22.38 -0.99 5.87
C LEU A 143 -23.15 -1.18 4.55
N LEU A 144 -23.47 -2.43 4.21
CA LEU A 144 -24.25 -2.75 3.01
C LEU A 144 -25.67 -2.18 3.09
N ASP A 145 -26.27 -2.17 4.28
CA ASP A 145 -27.56 -1.53 4.52
C ASP A 145 -27.47 0.00 4.35
N ALA A 146 -26.42 0.62 4.86
CA ALA A 146 -26.20 2.05 4.67
C ALA A 146 -26.11 2.42 3.17
N PHE A 147 -25.50 1.58 2.35
CA PHE A 147 -25.44 1.80 0.89
C PHE A 147 -26.81 1.77 0.20
N LYS A 148 -27.82 1.13 0.80
CA LYS A 148 -29.20 1.14 0.25
C LYS A 148 -29.86 2.53 0.32
N TYR A 149 -29.41 3.37 1.26
CA TYR A 149 -29.88 4.75 1.41
C TYR A 149 -29.07 5.75 0.58
N GLY A 150 -28.02 5.29 -0.09
CA GLY A 150 -27.09 6.09 -0.88
C GLY A 150 -25.92 6.61 -0.06
N ALA A 151 -24.72 6.25 -0.46
CA ALA A 151 -23.50 6.80 0.10
C ALA A 151 -22.91 7.82 -0.88
N PRO A 152 -22.45 9.00 -0.41
CA PRO A 152 -21.74 9.93 -1.26
C PRO A 152 -20.38 9.35 -1.67
N PRO A 153 -19.78 9.80 -2.79
CA PRO A 153 -18.37 9.55 -3.04
C PRO A 153 -17.56 10.04 -1.84
N HIS A 154 -16.71 9.18 -1.30
CA HIS A 154 -15.91 9.50 -0.12
C HIS A 154 -14.54 8.83 -0.20
N ALA A 155 -13.60 9.39 0.54
CA ALA A 155 -12.26 8.89 0.69
C ALA A 155 -11.84 8.97 2.16
N GLY A 156 -10.85 8.20 2.54
CA GLY A 156 -10.28 8.23 3.87
C GLY A 156 -8.76 8.28 3.82
N PHE A 157 -8.16 8.86 4.85
CA PHE A 157 -6.72 8.92 5.01
C PHE A 157 -6.36 8.75 6.49
N ALA A 158 -5.43 7.85 6.78
CA ALA A 158 -4.89 7.65 8.11
C ALA A 158 -3.43 8.14 8.15
N PHE A 159 -3.12 8.96 9.14
CA PHE A 159 -1.81 9.55 9.31
C PHE A 159 -1.06 8.89 10.46
N GLY A 160 0.17 8.43 10.21
CA GLY A 160 1.03 7.81 11.21
C GLY A 160 1.71 8.86 12.09
N ILE A 161 1.06 9.31 13.15
CA ILE A 161 1.58 10.37 14.03
C ILE A 161 2.93 9.98 14.64
N ASP A 162 3.09 8.75 15.11
CA ASP A 162 4.37 8.28 15.69
C ASP A 162 5.50 8.34 14.67
N ARG A 163 5.23 7.99 13.41
CA ARG A 163 6.22 8.10 12.32
C ARG A 163 6.61 9.55 12.05
N LEU A 164 5.63 10.45 12.04
CA LEU A 164 5.90 11.88 11.89
C LEU A 164 6.74 12.42 13.03
N VAL A 165 6.38 12.08 14.27
CA VAL A 165 7.13 12.53 15.47
C VAL A 165 8.55 11.99 15.43
N ALA A 166 8.77 10.71 15.09
CA ALA A 166 10.10 10.14 14.95
C ALA A 166 10.95 10.92 13.92
N LEU A 167 10.39 11.19 12.74
CA LEU A 167 11.09 11.96 11.70
C LEU A 167 11.42 13.39 12.14
N LEU A 168 10.51 14.07 12.84
CA LEU A 168 10.74 15.43 13.35
C LEU A 168 11.74 15.46 14.49
N ALA A 169 11.80 14.40 15.31
CA ALA A 169 12.77 14.23 16.38
C ALA A 169 14.16 13.78 15.89
N GLY A 170 14.28 13.37 14.64
CA GLY A 170 15.51 12.81 14.09
C GLY A 170 15.77 11.36 14.49
N GLU A 171 14.72 10.62 14.89
CA GLU A 171 14.83 9.25 15.36
C GLU A 171 14.55 8.25 14.22
N GLU A 172 15.32 7.17 14.18
CA GLU A 172 15.17 6.11 13.17
C GLU A 172 14.10 5.08 13.52
N ASN A 173 13.63 5.06 14.77
CA ASN A 173 12.69 4.09 15.28
C ASN A 173 11.54 4.77 16.04
N ILE A 174 10.31 4.41 15.71
CA ILE A 174 9.12 4.92 16.41
C ILE A 174 9.09 4.57 17.91
N ARG A 175 9.83 3.56 18.36
CA ARG A 175 9.92 3.20 19.78
C ARG A 175 10.52 4.30 20.64
N GLU A 176 11.37 5.15 20.06
CA GLU A 176 12.02 6.27 20.76
C GLU A 176 11.04 7.41 21.07
N VAL A 177 9.89 7.43 20.38
CA VAL A 177 8.87 8.47 20.53
C VAL A 177 7.55 7.97 21.12
N ILE A 178 7.44 6.67 21.39
CA ILE A 178 6.27 6.05 22.05
C ILE A 178 6.58 5.84 23.51
N ALA A 179 5.75 6.36 24.42
CA ALA A 179 5.96 6.28 25.86
C ALA A 179 5.99 4.83 26.41
N PHE A 180 5.21 3.93 25.79
CA PHE A 180 5.11 2.52 26.21
C PHE A 180 5.18 1.60 24.98
N PRO A 181 6.39 1.48 24.35
CA PRO A 181 6.55 0.67 23.16
C PRO A 181 6.33 -0.81 23.49
N LYS A 182 5.66 -1.53 22.58
CA LYS A 182 5.37 -2.94 22.70
C LYS A 182 6.29 -3.80 21.82
N THR A 183 6.53 -5.04 22.27
CA THR A 183 7.20 -6.06 21.46
C THR A 183 6.27 -6.58 20.34
N GLN A 184 6.79 -7.42 19.44
CA GLN A 184 5.99 -8.09 18.42
C GLN A 184 4.87 -8.97 19.01
N SER A 185 5.06 -9.49 20.23
CA SER A 185 4.05 -10.25 20.99
C SER A 185 3.08 -9.37 21.78
N ALA A 186 3.07 -8.06 21.52
CA ALA A 186 2.25 -7.07 22.21
C ALA A 186 2.55 -6.89 23.70
N LEU A 187 3.68 -7.43 24.21
CA LEU A 187 4.13 -7.25 25.57
C LEU A 187 4.73 -5.84 25.77
N CYS A 188 4.32 -5.17 26.82
CA CYS A 188 4.93 -3.92 27.28
C CYS A 188 6.07 -4.24 28.25
N LEU A 189 7.32 -3.99 27.85
CA LEU A 189 8.50 -4.30 28.68
C LEU A 189 8.58 -3.46 29.97
N LEU A 190 7.86 -2.35 30.05
CA LEU A 190 7.84 -1.49 31.24
C LEU A 190 6.86 -1.99 32.30
N THR A 191 5.75 -2.58 31.88
CA THR A 191 4.66 -2.97 32.80
C THR A 191 4.50 -4.49 32.91
N ASP A 192 5.26 -5.26 32.15
CA ASP A 192 5.17 -6.72 32.05
C ASP A 192 3.77 -7.24 31.68
N ALA A 193 2.99 -6.43 30.93
CA ALA A 193 1.60 -6.66 30.56
C ALA A 193 1.41 -6.73 29.04
#